data_bd39e0a5f19f3ae3a532a20b581102d2
#
_entry.id   bd39e0a5f19f3ae3a532a20b581102d2
#
_cell.length_a   1.000
_cell.length_b   1.000
_cell.length_c   1.000
_cell.angle_alpha   90.00
_cell.angle_beta   90.00
_cell.angle_gamma   90.00
#
_symmetry.space_group_name_H-M   'P 1'
#
loop_
_entity.id
_entity.type
_entity.pdbx_description
1 polymer ?
#
loop_
_entity_poly.entity_id
_entity_poly.type
_entity_poly.pdbx_seq_one_letter_code
_entity_poly.pdbx_strand_id
1 'polypeptide(L)'
;MQCLDDKLGQRAKDIDRALPETRNAVISTTSDGTLSVVRAASDRDPGTFYLYDAAKQELSELGRARKGIDPKLLSEMRPIRFKARDGWEIPGYLTIPIGRPATKMPMLVVPHGGPYGPRDVWGYSDDVQFFASRGYAVLQIN
;
A
#
# COMPACT_ATOMS: atom_id res chain seq x y z
N MET A 1 13.20 11.05 1.48
CA MET A 1 13.44 11.49 2.87
C MET A 1 14.83 11.01 3.26
N GLN A 2 15.76 11.91 3.48
CA GLN A 2 17.14 11.57 3.86
C GLN A 2 17.13 11.16 5.32
N CYS A 3 17.56 9.93 5.65
CA CYS A 3 17.64 9.49 7.04
C CYS A 3 18.78 10.26 7.72
N LEU A 4 18.45 11.02 8.76
CA LEU A 4 19.41 11.83 9.51
C LEU A 4 20.28 11.01 10.47
N ASP A 5 19.93 9.74 10.68
CA ASP A 5 20.64 8.80 11.55
C ASP A 5 20.95 7.52 10.77
N ASP A 6 22.23 7.19 10.65
CA ASP A 6 22.71 6.01 9.93
C ASP A 6 22.10 4.70 10.45
N LYS A 7 21.85 4.60 11.77
CA LYS A 7 21.22 3.43 12.39
C LYS A 7 19.76 3.28 11.98
N LEU A 8 19.00 4.40 11.90
CA LEU A 8 17.62 4.38 11.42
C LEU A 8 17.56 4.03 9.93
N GLY A 9 18.51 4.55 9.15
CA GLY A 9 18.63 4.23 7.73
C GLY A 9 18.94 2.76 7.48
N GLN A 10 19.83 2.16 8.27
CA GLN A 10 20.14 0.74 8.14
C GLN A 10 18.96 -0.14 8.54
N ARG A 11 18.27 0.19 9.65
CA ARG A 11 17.05 -0.50 10.08
C ARG A 11 15.97 -0.52 9.00
N ALA A 12 15.71 0.63 8.37
CA ALA A 12 14.73 0.71 7.30
C ALA A 12 15.08 -0.22 6.15
N LYS A 13 16.35 -0.26 5.73
CA LYS A 13 16.84 -1.16 4.68
C LYS A 13 16.68 -2.64 5.04
N ASP A 14 16.94 -3.01 6.29
CA ASP A 14 16.82 -4.39 6.75
C ASP A 14 15.35 -4.84 6.77
N ILE A 15 14.44 -3.97 7.21
CA ILE A 15 13.00 -4.20 7.19
C ILE A 15 12.49 -4.32 5.74
N ASP A 16 12.89 -3.40 4.85
CA ASP A 16 12.46 -3.42 3.43
C ASP A 16 12.99 -4.66 2.70
N ARG A 17 14.19 -5.13 3.05
CA ARG A 17 14.74 -6.38 2.51
C ARG A 17 13.96 -7.61 2.97
N ALA A 18 13.52 -7.63 4.22
CA ALA A 18 12.75 -8.73 4.78
C ALA A 18 11.28 -8.74 4.31
N LEU A 19 10.74 -7.56 3.96
CA LEU A 19 9.33 -7.37 3.55
C LEU A 19 9.25 -6.57 2.23
N PRO A 20 9.75 -7.15 1.11
CA PRO A 20 9.94 -6.39 -0.15
C PRO A 20 8.64 -6.05 -0.89
N GLU A 21 7.56 -6.79 -0.63
CA GLU A 21 6.26 -6.62 -1.32
C GLU A 21 5.33 -5.59 -0.64
N THR A 22 5.83 -4.93 0.42
CA THR A 22 5.02 -4.04 1.25
C THR A 22 5.65 -2.66 1.40
N ARG A 23 4.83 -1.67 1.71
CA ARG A 23 5.28 -0.39 2.25
C ARG A 23 5.43 -0.54 3.75
N ASN A 24 6.67 -0.37 4.22
CA ASN A 24 7.02 -0.59 5.61
C ASN A 24 7.16 0.74 6.33
N ALA A 25 6.54 0.84 7.50
CA ALA A 25 6.62 2.02 8.35
C ALA A 25 6.93 1.62 9.79
N VAL A 26 8.00 2.16 10.35
CA VAL A 26 8.25 2.08 11.79
C VAL A 26 7.29 3.04 12.48
N ILE A 27 6.36 2.51 13.28
CA ILE A 27 5.32 3.29 13.96
C ILE A 27 5.62 3.57 15.42
N SER A 28 6.51 2.79 16.03
CA SER A 28 6.97 2.98 17.39
C SER A 28 8.34 2.36 17.59
N THR A 29 9.13 2.90 18.49
CA THR A 29 10.45 2.35 18.86
C THR A 29 10.65 2.59 20.36
N THR A 30 11.25 1.63 21.06
CA THR A 30 11.66 1.77 22.46
C THR A 30 12.71 2.88 22.63
N SER A 31 12.80 3.46 23.81
CA SER A 31 13.72 4.58 24.08
C SER A 31 15.20 4.23 23.86
N ASP A 32 15.56 2.96 24.07
CA ASP A 32 16.91 2.42 23.83
C ASP A 32 17.14 2.03 22.36
N GLY A 33 16.09 2.10 21.52
CA GLY A 33 16.18 1.76 20.12
C GLY A 33 16.28 0.26 19.80
N THR A 34 16.13 -0.63 20.78
CA THR A 34 16.33 -2.09 20.60
C THR A 34 15.17 -2.76 19.91
N LEU A 35 13.94 -2.34 20.21
CA LEU A 35 12.72 -2.90 19.64
C LEU A 35 11.93 -1.84 18.86
N SER A 36 11.31 -2.25 17.76
CA SER A 36 10.43 -1.39 16.98
C SER A 36 9.19 -2.12 16.53
N VAL A 37 8.06 -1.42 16.52
CA VAL A 37 6.84 -1.91 15.88
C VAL A 37 6.82 -1.40 14.45
N VAL A 38 6.70 -2.32 13.51
CA VAL A 38 6.65 -2.06 12.08
C VAL A 38 5.27 -2.40 11.56
N ARG A 39 4.67 -1.50 10.77
CA ARG A 39 3.48 -1.78 9.98
C ARG A 39 3.90 -2.00 8.54
N ALA A 40 3.67 -3.18 8.02
CA ALA A 40 3.82 -3.55 6.62
C ALA A 40 2.43 -3.59 5.97
N ALA A 41 2.23 -2.92 4.84
CA ALA A 41 0.96 -2.88 4.13
C ALA A 41 1.18 -2.84 2.63
N SER A 42 0.22 -3.37 1.86
CA SER A 42 0.23 -3.30 0.40
C SER A 42 -1.14 -2.90 -0.14
N ASP A 43 -1.32 -2.92 -1.43
CA ASP A 43 -2.63 -2.76 -2.07
C ASP A 43 -3.61 -3.90 -1.76
N ARG A 44 -3.09 -5.05 -1.36
CA ARG A 44 -3.86 -6.27 -0.99
C ARG A 44 -3.72 -6.67 0.48
N ASP A 45 -2.97 -5.90 1.27
CA ASP A 45 -2.87 -6.10 2.72
C ASP A 45 -3.16 -4.80 3.46
N PRO A 46 -4.27 -4.72 4.23
CA PRO A 46 -4.59 -3.54 5.05
C PRO A 46 -3.53 -3.18 6.08
N GLY A 47 -2.67 -4.13 6.41
CA GLY A 47 -1.53 -3.97 7.30
C GLY A 47 -1.33 -5.15 8.22
N THR A 48 -0.10 -5.64 8.23
CA THR A 48 0.41 -6.60 9.20
C THR A 48 1.42 -5.91 10.09
N PHE A 49 1.32 -6.14 11.39
CA PHE A 49 2.21 -5.55 12.39
C PHE A 49 3.27 -6.56 12.80
N TYR A 50 4.51 -6.08 12.87
CA TYR A 50 5.67 -6.86 13.28
C TYR A 50 6.42 -6.19 14.41
N LEU A 51 7.01 -6.99 15.28
CA LEU A 51 8.05 -6.56 16.20
C LEU A 51 9.41 -6.81 15.54
N TYR A 52 10.17 -5.75 15.35
CA TYR A 52 11.56 -5.83 14.89
C TYR A 52 12.51 -5.74 16.09
N ASP A 53 13.35 -6.77 16.25
CA ASP A 53 14.45 -6.82 17.23
C ASP A 53 15.76 -6.43 16.52
N ALA A 54 16.31 -5.27 16.88
CA ALA A 54 17.50 -4.74 16.21
C ALA A 54 18.78 -5.51 16.57
N ALA A 55 18.82 -6.18 17.73
CA ALA A 55 19.99 -6.97 18.12
C ALA A 55 20.06 -8.29 17.36
N LYS A 56 18.91 -8.90 17.07
CA LYS A 56 18.80 -10.16 16.34
C LYS A 56 18.59 -9.96 14.85
N GLN A 57 18.19 -8.75 14.41
CA GLN A 57 17.74 -8.42 13.05
C GLN A 57 16.56 -9.31 12.60
N GLU A 58 15.63 -9.59 13.50
CA GLU A 58 14.48 -10.46 13.29
C GLU A 58 13.18 -9.69 13.34
N LEU A 59 12.21 -10.14 12.52
CA LEU A 59 10.82 -9.70 12.52
C LEU A 59 9.93 -10.83 13.03
N SER A 60 9.10 -10.52 14.03
CA SER A 60 8.06 -11.42 14.54
C SER A 60 6.69 -10.82 14.31
N GLU A 61 5.76 -11.55 13.68
CA GLU A 61 4.40 -11.07 13.44
C GLU A 61 3.66 -10.89 14.78
N LEU A 62 3.13 -9.69 15.02
CA LEU A 62 2.28 -9.36 16.16
C LEU A 62 0.79 -9.57 15.84
N GLY A 63 0.42 -9.36 14.58
CA GLY A 63 -0.95 -9.54 14.13
C GLY A 63 -1.32 -8.68 12.93
N ARG A 64 -2.54 -8.85 12.46
CA ARG A 64 -3.07 -8.19 11.26
C ARG A 64 -4.14 -7.16 11.60
N ALA A 65 -4.16 -6.06 10.88
CA ALA A 65 -5.17 -5.01 11.01
C ALA A 65 -6.59 -5.54 10.71
N ARG A 66 -6.71 -6.47 9.77
CA ARG A 66 -7.97 -7.10 9.34
C ARG A 66 -7.78 -8.62 9.22
N LYS A 67 -8.08 -9.36 10.28
CA LYS A 67 -7.89 -10.83 10.33
C LYS A 67 -8.74 -11.63 9.33
N GLY A 68 -9.89 -11.09 8.91
CA GLY A 68 -10.83 -11.77 8.01
C GLY A 68 -10.58 -11.56 6.52
N ILE A 69 -9.56 -10.79 6.15
CA ILE A 69 -9.25 -10.50 4.75
C ILE A 69 -8.14 -11.43 4.26
N ASP A 70 -8.43 -12.20 3.20
CA ASP A 70 -7.43 -13.00 2.49
C ASP A 70 -6.85 -12.15 1.34
N PRO A 71 -5.55 -11.80 1.36
CA PRO A 71 -4.90 -11.03 0.29
C PRO A 71 -5.01 -11.65 -1.10
N LYS A 72 -5.16 -12.98 -1.18
CA LYS A 72 -5.29 -13.71 -2.45
C LYS A 72 -6.62 -13.47 -3.17
N LEU A 73 -7.62 -12.98 -2.44
CA LEU A 73 -8.93 -12.65 -2.98
C LEU A 73 -9.05 -11.17 -3.36
N LEU A 74 -8.01 -10.38 -3.14
CA LEU A 74 -8.00 -8.95 -3.40
C LEU A 74 -7.36 -8.62 -4.74
N SER A 75 -7.88 -7.57 -5.37
CA SER A 75 -7.44 -7.08 -6.67
C SER A 75 -6.19 -6.19 -6.54
N GLU A 76 -5.25 -6.35 -7.46
CA GLU A 76 -4.03 -5.57 -7.52
C GLU A 76 -4.31 -4.13 -7.97
N MET A 77 -3.68 -3.15 -7.29
CA MET A 77 -3.70 -1.73 -7.67
C MET A 77 -2.46 -1.41 -8.50
N ARG A 78 -2.64 -1.07 -9.77
CA ARG A 78 -1.57 -0.77 -10.72
C ARG A 78 -1.42 0.72 -10.92
N PRO A 79 -0.23 1.30 -10.76
CA PRO A 79 0.02 2.68 -11.17
C PRO A 79 -0.08 2.77 -12.70
N ILE A 80 -0.80 3.79 -13.17
CA ILE A 80 -0.95 4.08 -14.60
C ILE A 80 -0.68 5.55 -14.89
N ARG A 81 -0.47 5.85 -16.17
CA ARG A 81 -0.45 7.21 -16.71
C ARG A 81 -1.23 7.23 -18.01
N PHE A 82 -2.00 8.28 -18.21
CA PHE A 82 -2.73 8.50 -19.45
C PHE A 82 -2.77 9.97 -19.82
N LYS A 83 -2.97 10.26 -21.10
CA LYS A 83 -3.05 11.63 -21.58
C LYS A 83 -4.50 12.13 -21.53
N ALA A 84 -4.68 13.30 -20.94
CA ALA A 84 -5.92 14.04 -21.01
C ALA A 84 -6.13 14.65 -22.43
N ARG A 85 -7.31 15.17 -22.65
CA ARG A 85 -7.68 15.75 -23.97
C ARG A 85 -6.80 16.91 -24.39
N ASP A 86 -6.31 17.69 -23.44
CA ASP A 86 -5.40 18.81 -23.62
C ASP A 86 -3.90 18.42 -23.70
N GLY A 87 -3.63 17.11 -23.63
CA GLY A 87 -2.29 16.55 -23.74
C GLY A 87 -1.53 16.38 -22.41
N TRP A 88 -2.10 16.84 -21.29
CA TRP A 88 -1.49 16.62 -19.97
C TRP A 88 -1.44 15.15 -19.60
N GLU A 89 -0.33 14.74 -19.00
CA GLU A 89 -0.17 13.38 -18.48
C GLU A 89 -0.73 13.31 -17.06
N ILE A 90 -1.76 12.49 -16.88
CA ILE A 90 -2.44 12.29 -15.61
C ILE A 90 -1.98 10.97 -15.01
N PRO A 91 -1.34 11.00 -13.83
CA PRO A 91 -1.07 9.78 -13.07
C PRO A 91 -2.34 9.30 -12.36
N GLY A 92 -2.41 7.99 -12.15
CA GLY A 92 -3.53 7.38 -11.41
C GLY A 92 -3.23 5.94 -11.03
N TYR A 93 -4.21 5.30 -10.43
CA TYR A 93 -4.17 3.89 -10.09
C TYR A 93 -5.37 3.18 -10.68
N LEU A 94 -5.13 2.04 -11.32
CA LEU A 94 -6.17 1.19 -11.89
C LEU A 94 -6.21 -0.14 -11.14
N THR A 95 -7.38 -0.46 -10.59
CA THR A 95 -7.65 -1.76 -9.97
C THR A 95 -8.63 -2.52 -10.85
N ILE A 96 -8.22 -3.72 -11.27
CA ILE A 96 -9.03 -4.60 -12.12
C ILE A 96 -9.48 -5.80 -11.30
N PRO A 97 -10.77 -6.20 -11.34
CA PRO A 97 -11.28 -7.38 -10.66
C PRO A 97 -10.43 -8.63 -10.91
N ILE A 98 -10.08 -9.34 -9.85
CA ILE A 98 -9.33 -10.59 -9.94
C ILE A 98 -10.12 -11.64 -10.74
N GLY A 99 -9.42 -12.40 -11.59
CA GLY A 99 -10.02 -13.51 -12.36
C GLY A 99 -10.93 -13.07 -13.52
N ARG A 100 -10.97 -11.77 -13.87
CA ARG A 100 -11.73 -11.27 -15.01
C ARG A 100 -10.83 -10.67 -16.09
N PRO A 101 -11.16 -10.82 -17.37
CA PRO A 101 -10.44 -10.15 -18.44
C PRO A 101 -10.65 -8.63 -18.34
N ALA A 102 -9.59 -7.86 -18.57
CA ALA A 102 -9.60 -6.39 -18.50
C ALA A 102 -10.29 -5.72 -19.72
N THR A 103 -11.38 -6.31 -20.21
CA THR A 103 -12.08 -5.84 -21.40
C THR A 103 -13.58 -5.77 -21.18
N LYS A 104 -14.21 -4.67 -21.68
CA LYS A 104 -15.67 -4.50 -21.67
C LYS A 104 -16.34 -4.64 -20.31
N MET A 105 -15.63 -4.21 -19.23
CA MET A 105 -16.18 -4.22 -17.88
C MET A 105 -16.64 -2.82 -17.48
N PRO A 106 -17.63 -2.70 -16.59
CA PRO A 106 -18.00 -1.41 -16.01
C PRO A 106 -16.83 -0.85 -15.19
N MET A 107 -16.63 0.45 -15.27
CA MET A 107 -15.56 1.14 -14.54
C MET A 107 -16.13 2.28 -13.70
N LEU A 108 -15.64 2.38 -12.47
CA LEU A 108 -15.86 3.53 -11.61
C LEU A 108 -14.63 4.43 -11.65
N VAL A 109 -14.83 5.72 -11.85
CA VAL A 109 -13.80 6.73 -11.71
C VAL A 109 -13.98 7.40 -10.36
N VAL A 110 -12.96 7.34 -9.52
CA VAL A 110 -12.98 7.86 -8.15
C VAL A 110 -11.92 8.95 -8.05
N PRO A 111 -12.28 10.22 -8.21
CA PRO A 111 -11.36 11.32 -7.96
C PRO A 111 -11.16 11.48 -6.44
N HIS A 112 -9.96 11.82 -6.03
CA HIS A 112 -9.69 12.15 -4.62
C HIS A 112 -10.42 13.44 -4.21
N GLY A 113 -10.64 13.61 -2.90
CA GLY A 113 -11.16 14.85 -2.34
C GLY A 113 -10.17 16.00 -2.52
N GLY A 114 -10.62 17.23 -2.32
CA GLY A 114 -9.76 18.38 -2.50
C GLY A 114 -10.38 19.66 -2.00
N PRO A 115 -9.87 20.86 -2.37
CA PRO A 115 -9.19 21.12 -3.66
C PRO A 115 -7.67 21.01 -3.65
N TYR A 116 -6.98 21.17 -2.50
CA TYR A 116 -5.52 21.22 -2.51
C TYR A 116 -4.90 20.18 -1.57
N GLY A 117 -3.84 19.52 -2.04
CA GLY A 117 -3.00 18.62 -1.26
C GLY A 117 -3.37 17.15 -1.26
N PRO A 118 -4.63 16.71 -1.10
CA PRO A 118 -4.96 15.30 -1.14
C PRO A 118 -4.58 14.66 -2.47
N ARG A 119 -4.03 13.45 -2.39
CA ARG A 119 -3.76 12.58 -3.54
C ARG A 119 -4.00 11.15 -3.14
N ASP A 120 -4.47 10.36 -4.09
CA ASP A 120 -4.48 8.92 -3.90
C ASP A 120 -3.05 8.38 -3.85
N VAL A 121 -2.85 7.40 -3.02
CA VAL A 121 -1.56 6.71 -2.85
C VAL A 121 -1.75 5.23 -3.07
N TRP A 122 -0.70 4.57 -3.58
CA TRP A 122 -0.72 3.13 -3.69
C TRP A 122 -0.87 2.48 -2.32
N GLY A 123 -1.84 1.59 -2.19
CA GLY A 123 -2.14 0.89 -0.96
C GLY A 123 -3.55 0.33 -0.90
N TYR A 124 -3.86 -0.34 0.19
CA TYR A 124 -5.19 -0.91 0.43
C TYR A 124 -6.26 0.18 0.61
N SER A 125 -7.39 -0.02 -0.06
CA SER A 125 -8.60 0.79 0.12
C SER A 125 -9.83 -0.14 0.20
N ASP A 126 -10.60 -0.02 1.28
CA ASP A 126 -11.83 -0.79 1.49
C ASP A 126 -12.81 -0.59 0.32
N ASP A 127 -13.02 0.66 -0.10
CA ASP A 127 -13.97 1.00 -1.17
C ASP A 127 -13.53 0.44 -2.52
N VAL A 128 -12.25 0.59 -2.86
CA VAL A 128 -11.70 0.07 -4.12
C VAL A 128 -11.83 -1.45 -4.18
N GLN A 129 -11.48 -2.14 -3.11
CA GLN A 129 -11.58 -3.60 -3.04
C GLN A 129 -13.04 -4.07 -3.03
N PHE A 130 -13.93 -3.33 -2.39
CA PHE A 130 -15.36 -3.62 -2.41
C PHE A 130 -15.92 -3.58 -3.84
N PHE A 131 -15.69 -2.51 -4.58
CA PHE A 131 -16.17 -2.40 -5.95
C PHE A 131 -15.49 -3.40 -6.89
N ALA A 132 -14.19 -3.62 -6.75
CA ALA A 132 -13.47 -4.63 -7.52
C ALA A 132 -14.05 -6.04 -7.28
N SER A 133 -14.39 -6.39 -6.04
CA SER A 133 -15.02 -7.68 -5.72
C SER A 133 -16.40 -7.86 -6.37
N ARG A 134 -17.07 -6.76 -6.74
CA ARG A 134 -18.38 -6.75 -7.45
C ARG A 134 -18.23 -6.72 -8.97
N GLY A 135 -17.01 -6.71 -9.49
CA GLY A 135 -16.75 -6.80 -10.92
C GLY A 135 -16.56 -5.46 -11.63
N TYR A 136 -16.37 -4.38 -10.89
CA TYR A 136 -16.05 -3.07 -11.45
C TYR A 136 -14.53 -2.88 -11.51
N ALA A 137 -14.02 -2.38 -12.62
CA ALA A 137 -12.72 -1.73 -12.61
C ALA A 137 -12.83 -0.42 -11.82
N VAL A 138 -11.78 -0.06 -11.08
CA VAL A 138 -11.76 1.21 -10.33
C VAL A 138 -10.54 2.01 -10.77
N LEU A 139 -10.78 3.23 -11.23
CA LEU A 139 -9.77 4.20 -11.64
C LEU A 139 -9.73 5.35 -10.63
N GLN A 140 -8.63 5.46 -9.91
CA GLN A 140 -8.31 6.60 -9.06
C GLN A 140 -7.39 7.55 -9.84
N ILE A 141 -7.71 8.83 -9.87
CA ILE A 141 -6.96 9.84 -10.65
C ILE A 141 -6.36 10.90 -9.73
N ASN A 142 -5.11 11.31 -10.02
CA ASN A 142 -4.34 12.30 -9.25
C ASN A 142 -4.07 13.58 -10.06
#